data_fdc889c2e7f5d30a27bc2ab188920917
#
_entry.id   fdc889c2e7f5d30a27bc2ab188920917
#
_cell.length_a   1.000
_cell.length_b   1.000
_cell.length_c   1.000
_cell.angle_alpha   90.00
_cell.angle_beta   90.00
_cell.angle_gamma   90.00
#
_symmetry.space_group_name_H-M   'P 1'
#
loop_
_entity.id
_entity.type
_entity.pdbx_description
1 polymer ?
#
loop_
_entity_poly.entity_id
_entity_poly.type
_entity_poly.pdbx_seq_one_letter_code
_entity_poly.pdbx_strand_id
1 'polypeptide(L)'
;MSKALKDRIRIVFFDIDDTLYSKNAGLLSPGVEKAFLGLKRRGVIPAIATGRARYIFPAPLEAVIARTGVEHFVTINGQLNLHGQQVVTDYPFAQADLERITAYLVGQGMGVCYAERTHMSVISMTPAFHAALVPIMRDHSMDQPHEPGSPVYQLVVGFQESQLA
;
A
#
# COMPACT_ATOMS: atom_id res chain seq x y z
N MET A 1 -10.81 -9.35 27.93
CA MET A 1 -10.85 -10.54 27.02
C MET A 1 -10.77 -11.81 27.85
N SER A 2 -11.68 -12.76 27.67
CA SER A 2 -11.63 -14.05 28.36
C SER A 2 -10.39 -14.85 27.94
N LYS A 3 -9.88 -15.73 28.84
CA LYS A 3 -8.71 -16.60 28.57
C LYS A 3 -8.92 -17.41 27.27
N ALA A 4 -10.11 -17.95 27.07
CA ALA A 4 -10.48 -18.74 25.89
C ALA A 4 -10.38 -17.99 24.55
N LEU A 5 -10.59 -16.65 24.53
CA LEU A 5 -10.46 -15.85 23.31
C LEU A 5 -8.99 -15.60 22.95
N LYS A 6 -8.12 -15.38 23.96
CA LYS A 6 -6.67 -15.20 23.75
C LYS A 6 -6.03 -16.43 23.12
N ASP A 7 -6.45 -17.62 23.50
CA ASP A 7 -5.90 -18.89 23.01
C ASP A 7 -6.36 -19.23 21.57
N ARG A 8 -7.33 -18.50 21.04
CA ARG A 8 -7.88 -18.68 19.68
C ARG A 8 -7.31 -17.72 18.63
N ILE A 9 -6.66 -16.63 19.04
CA ILE A 9 -6.05 -15.68 18.13
C ILE A 9 -4.81 -16.30 17.49
N ARG A 10 -4.79 -16.39 16.16
CA ARG A 10 -3.68 -16.94 15.37
C ARG A 10 -2.90 -15.90 14.62
N ILE A 11 -3.55 -14.78 14.28
CA ILE A 11 -2.98 -13.69 13.49
C ILE A 11 -3.49 -12.36 14.03
N VAL A 12 -2.63 -11.34 13.99
CA VAL A 12 -2.97 -9.95 14.31
C VAL A 12 -2.52 -9.07 13.16
N PHE A 13 -3.46 -8.35 12.58
CA PHE A 13 -3.20 -7.37 11.52
C PHE A 13 -2.99 -5.99 12.11
N PHE A 14 -2.00 -5.28 11.57
CA PHE A 14 -1.66 -3.91 11.93
C PHE A 14 -1.76 -3.02 10.69
N ASP A 15 -2.42 -1.90 10.82
CA ASP A 15 -2.32 -0.84 9.82
C ASP A 15 -1.01 -0.06 10.00
N ILE A 16 -0.57 0.60 8.93
CA ILE A 16 0.67 1.39 8.95
C ILE A 16 0.40 2.80 9.45
N ASP A 17 -0.45 3.53 8.73
CA ASP A 17 -0.62 4.96 8.92
C ASP A 17 -1.33 5.28 10.23
N ASP A 18 -0.67 6.12 11.06
CA ASP A 18 -1.12 6.51 12.39
C ASP A 18 -1.37 5.34 13.38
N THR A 19 -0.91 4.14 13.01
CA THR A 19 -0.87 2.95 13.87
C THR A 19 0.57 2.51 14.14
N LEU A 20 1.26 1.98 13.13
CA LEU A 20 2.67 1.61 13.23
C LEU A 20 3.61 2.79 12.96
N TYR A 21 3.17 3.73 12.13
CA TYR A 21 3.97 4.85 11.66
C TYR A 21 3.16 6.15 11.69
N SER A 22 3.67 7.15 12.43
CA SER A 22 3.09 8.49 12.46
C SER A 22 3.54 9.28 11.23
N LYS A 23 2.60 9.61 10.33
CA LYS A 23 2.87 10.43 9.15
C LYS A 23 3.44 11.80 9.50
N ASN A 24 2.87 12.45 10.52
CA ASN A 24 3.26 13.80 10.92
C ASN A 24 4.66 13.85 11.53
N ALA A 25 5.01 12.86 12.34
CA ALA A 25 6.31 12.78 13.00
C ALA A 25 7.39 12.13 12.13
N GLY A 26 7.02 11.36 11.09
CA GLY A 26 7.95 10.57 10.29
C GLY A 26 8.61 9.43 11.06
N LEU A 27 7.98 8.95 12.13
CA LEU A 27 8.56 7.99 13.07
C LEU A 27 7.66 6.77 13.28
N LEU A 28 8.29 5.63 13.53
CA LEU A 28 7.57 4.45 14.03
C LEU A 28 7.04 4.67 15.44
N SER A 29 5.88 4.09 15.71
CA SER A 29 5.34 4.03 17.06
C SER A 29 6.29 3.26 18.00
N PRO A 30 6.51 3.74 19.22
CA PRO A 30 7.36 3.04 20.18
C PRO A 30 6.89 1.61 20.43
N GLY A 31 7.83 0.65 20.41
CA GLY A 31 7.53 -0.75 20.73
C GLY A 31 7.01 -1.63 19.59
N VAL A 32 6.93 -1.14 18.35
CA VAL A 32 6.50 -1.95 17.18
C VAL A 32 7.30 -3.24 17.06
N GLU A 33 8.62 -3.16 17.09
CA GLU A 33 9.50 -4.34 17.02
C GLU A 33 9.25 -5.31 18.19
N LYS A 34 9.13 -4.78 19.40
CA LYS A 34 8.83 -5.59 20.59
C LYS A 34 7.47 -6.27 20.48
N ALA A 35 6.47 -5.60 19.91
CA ALA A 35 5.14 -6.16 19.69
C ALA A 35 5.18 -7.33 18.71
N PHE A 36 5.82 -7.16 17.56
CA PHE A 36 5.96 -8.23 16.56
C PHE A 36 6.69 -9.45 17.10
N LEU A 37 7.84 -9.26 17.73
CA LEU A 37 8.58 -10.35 18.38
C LEU A 37 7.79 -10.99 19.53
N GLY A 38 7.01 -10.20 20.28
CA GLY A 38 6.16 -10.69 21.37
C GLY A 38 5.03 -11.58 20.87
N LEU A 39 4.41 -11.26 19.74
CA LEU A 39 3.40 -12.10 19.09
C LEU A 39 4.01 -13.41 18.59
N LYS A 40 5.12 -13.33 17.84
CA LYS A 40 5.82 -14.52 17.30
C LYS A 40 6.22 -15.50 18.41
N ARG A 41 6.74 -15.01 19.54
CA ARG A 41 7.06 -15.88 20.71
C ARG A 41 5.84 -16.62 21.30
N ARG A 42 4.63 -16.11 21.05
CA ARG A 42 3.36 -16.74 21.48
C ARG A 42 2.71 -17.59 20.39
N GLY A 43 3.39 -17.81 19.26
CA GLY A 43 2.84 -18.53 18.12
C GLY A 43 1.74 -17.77 17.39
N VAL A 44 1.67 -16.43 17.55
CA VAL A 44 0.72 -15.57 16.86
C VAL A 44 1.44 -14.86 15.72
N ILE A 45 0.86 -14.89 14.54
CA ILE A 45 1.42 -14.29 13.34
C ILE A 45 1.16 -12.77 13.36
N PRO A 46 2.19 -11.91 13.37
CA PRO A 46 2.00 -10.50 13.04
C PRO A 46 1.89 -10.33 11.53
N ALA A 47 0.89 -9.58 11.09
CA ALA A 47 0.64 -9.26 9.68
C ALA A 47 0.39 -7.76 9.52
N ILE A 48 0.66 -7.21 8.35
CA ILE A 48 0.39 -5.81 8.02
C ILE A 48 -0.79 -5.77 7.04
N ALA A 49 -1.77 -4.90 7.30
CA ALA A 49 -2.91 -4.65 6.42
C ALA A 49 -3.06 -3.15 6.22
N THR A 50 -2.89 -2.68 4.97
CA THR A 50 -2.77 -1.25 4.66
C THR A 50 -3.28 -0.90 3.26
N GLY A 51 -3.64 0.37 3.05
CA GLY A 51 -3.88 0.93 1.73
C GLY A 51 -2.61 1.13 0.89
N ARG A 52 -1.44 1.10 1.53
CA ARG A 52 -0.17 1.28 0.81
C ARG A 52 0.18 0.07 -0.05
N ALA A 53 0.81 0.32 -1.20
CA ALA A 53 1.55 -0.71 -1.92
C ALA A 53 2.84 -1.08 -1.16
N ARG A 54 3.33 -2.30 -1.39
CA ARG A 54 4.51 -2.82 -0.67
C ARG A 54 5.76 -1.97 -0.87
N TYR A 55 5.96 -1.42 -2.05
CA TYR A 55 7.12 -0.59 -2.41
C TYR A 55 7.09 0.83 -1.81
N ILE A 56 5.98 1.30 -1.22
CA ILE A 56 5.88 2.59 -0.54
C ILE A 56 5.80 2.46 0.99
N PHE A 57 6.27 1.35 1.56
CA PHE A 57 6.38 1.23 3.00
C PHE A 57 7.48 2.15 3.53
N PRO A 58 7.28 2.79 4.69
CA PRO A 58 8.31 3.65 5.29
C PRO A 58 9.60 2.88 5.58
N ALA A 59 10.75 3.42 5.22
CA ALA A 59 12.05 2.79 5.43
C ALA A 59 12.30 2.31 6.89
N PRO A 60 11.90 3.08 7.95
CA PRO A 60 12.01 2.59 9.32
C PRO A 60 11.18 1.32 9.58
N LEU A 61 9.99 1.17 8.95
CA LEU A 61 9.17 -0.03 9.06
C LEU A 61 9.80 -1.21 8.34
N GLU A 62 10.38 -0.99 7.15
CA GLU A 62 11.11 -2.02 6.41
C GLU A 62 12.26 -2.60 7.23
N ALA A 63 13.01 -1.75 7.93
CA ALA A 63 14.07 -2.20 8.83
C ALA A 63 13.54 -3.08 9.98
N VAL A 64 12.37 -2.77 10.54
CA VAL A 64 11.73 -3.60 11.58
C VAL A 64 11.21 -4.91 10.97
N ILE A 65 10.57 -4.87 9.80
CA ILE A 65 10.10 -6.07 9.09
C ILE A 65 11.27 -7.04 8.87
N ALA A 66 12.40 -6.54 8.36
CA ALA A 66 13.60 -7.35 8.12
C ALA A 66 14.14 -8.01 9.41
N ARG A 67 14.19 -7.26 10.52
CA ARG A 67 14.69 -7.79 11.80
C ARG A 67 13.73 -8.76 12.47
N THR A 68 12.42 -8.58 12.29
CA THR A 68 11.40 -9.38 12.97
C THR A 68 10.90 -10.55 12.13
N GLY A 69 11.19 -10.56 10.82
CA GLY A 69 10.71 -11.57 9.90
C GLY A 69 9.18 -11.57 9.78
N VAL A 70 8.55 -10.40 9.70
CA VAL A 70 7.14 -10.28 9.33
C VAL A 70 7.02 -10.52 7.82
N GLU A 71 6.13 -11.44 7.43
CA GLU A 71 6.04 -11.91 6.03
C GLU A 71 4.63 -11.85 5.45
N HIS A 72 3.61 -11.49 6.25
CA HIS A 72 2.21 -11.48 5.79
C HIS A 72 1.75 -10.05 5.57
N PHE A 73 1.38 -9.73 4.33
CA PHE A 73 1.00 -8.39 3.90
C PHE A 73 -0.31 -8.41 3.10
N VAL A 74 -1.27 -7.64 3.57
CA VAL A 74 -2.50 -7.26 2.85
C VAL A 74 -2.28 -5.83 2.40
N THR A 75 -2.00 -5.63 1.11
CA THR A 75 -1.59 -4.34 0.56
C THR A 75 -2.61 -3.82 -0.44
N ILE A 76 -2.54 -2.52 -0.75
CA ILE A 76 -3.44 -1.86 -1.71
C ILE A 76 -4.91 -2.18 -1.35
N ASN A 77 -5.29 -1.96 -0.09
CA ASN A 77 -6.64 -2.24 0.43
C ASN A 77 -7.13 -3.69 0.18
N GLY A 78 -6.21 -4.66 0.18
CA GLY A 78 -6.50 -6.08 -0.07
C GLY A 78 -6.44 -6.50 -1.54
N GLN A 79 -6.16 -5.58 -2.47
CA GLN A 79 -6.06 -5.91 -3.88
C GLN A 79 -4.82 -6.76 -4.21
N LEU A 80 -3.76 -6.68 -3.38
CA LEU A 80 -2.55 -7.49 -3.52
C LEU A 80 -2.13 -8.04 -2.16
N ASN A 81 -2.18 -9.36 -1.99
CA ASN A 81 -1.86 -10.03 -0.74
C ASN A 81 -0.61 -10.90 -0.91
N LEU A 82 0.35 -10.75 0.01
CA LEU A 82 1.67 -11.34 -0.11
C LEU A 82 2.06 -12.16 1.11
N HIS A 83 2.83 -13.22 0.88
CA HIS A 83 3.66 -13.90 1.88
C HIS A 83 5.13 -13.75 1.45
N GLY A 84 5.89 -12.97 2.19
CA GLY A 84 7.19 -12.48 1.73
C GLY A 84 7.06 -11.69 0.43
N GLN A 85 7.61 -12.24 -0.64
CA GLN A 85 7.47 -11.69 -2.00
C GLN A 85 6.50 -12.48 -2.88
N GLN A 86 5.99 -13.60 -2.39
CA GLN A 86 5.07 -14.44 -3.14
C GLN A 86 3.64 -13.88 -3.08
N VAL A 87 3.00 -13.78 -4.24
CA VAL A 87 1.57 -13.43 -4.31
C VAL A 87 0.75 -14.63 -3.80
N VAL A 88 -0.08 -14.37 -2.79
CA VAL A 88 -1.04 -15.35 -2.24
C VAL A 88 -2.37 -15.23 -2.98
N THR A 89 -2.87 -14.01 -3.11
CA THR A 89 -4.06 -13.67 -3.89
C THR A 89 -3.92 -12.25 -4.40
N ASP A 90 -4.50 -11.97 -5.57
CA ASP A 90 -4.56 -10.63 -6.13
C ASP A 90 -5.85 -10.41 -6.92
N TYR A 91 -6.21 -9.13 -7.07
CA TYR A 91 -7.45 -8.70 -7.72
C TYR A 91 -7.16 -7.46 -8.58
N PRO A 92 -6.45 -7.62 -9.72
CA PRO A 92 -6.19 -6.53 -10.63
C PRO A 92 -7.47 -6.11 -11.37
N PHE A 93 -7.47 -4.91 -11.92
CA PHE A 93 -8.51 -4.48 -12.85
C PHE A 93 -8.55 -5.39 -14.08
N ALA A 94 -9.75 -5.64 -14.59
CA ALA A 94 -9.89 -6.19 -15.95
C ALA A 94 -9.39 -5.13 -16.95
N GLN A 95 -8.61 -5.56 -17.94
CA GLN A 95 -7.93 -4.65 -18.88
C GLN A 95 -8.91 -3.69 -19.58
N ALA A 96 -10.04 -4.17 -20.04
CA ALA A 96 -11.05 -3.35 -20.69
C ALA A 96 -11.65 -2.26 -19.78
N ASP A 97 -11.85 -2.57 -18.49
CA ASP A 97 -12.34 -1.61 -17.51
C ASP A 97 -11.26 -0.58 -17.17
N LEU A 98 -10.01 -1.01 -17.01
CA LEU A 98 -8.86 -0.13 -16.79
C LEU A 98 -8.76 0.89 -17.90
N GLU A 99 -8.75 0.46 -19.16
CA GLU A 99 -8.65 1.32 -20.33
C GLU A 99 -9.83 2.31 -20.42
N ARG A 100 -11.04 1.82 -20.23
CA ARG A 100 -12.24 2.65 -20.29
C ARG A 100 -12.28 3.72 -19.20
N ILE A 101 -11.95 3.35 -17.96
CA ILE A 101 -11.93 4.27 -16.81
C ILE A 101 -10.80 5.29 -17.00
N THR A 102 -9.63 4.84 -17.40
CA THR A 102 -8.47 5.72 -17.64
C THR A 102 -8.75 6.74 -18.75
N ALA A 103 -9.31 6.29 -19.87
CA ALA A 103 -9.67 7.18 -20.96
C ALA A 103 -10.66 8.27 -20.53
N TYR A 104 -11.65 7.89 -19.72
CA TYR A 104 -12.61 8.85 -19.16
C TYR A 104 -11.92 9.88 -18.26
N LEU A 105 -11.12 9.42 -17.27
CA LEU A 105 -10.45 10.30 -16.31
C LEU A 105 -9.46 11.27 -16.99
N VAL A 106 -8.67 10.76 -17.93
CA VAL A 106 -7.74 11.57 -18.71
C VAL A 106 -8.49 12.58 -19.61
N GLY A 107 -9.61 12.15 -20.19
CA GLY A 107 -10.48 13.02 -20.99
C GLY A 107 -11.10 14.17 -20.19
N GLN A 108 -11.25 13.99 -18.87
CA GLN A 108 -11.66 15.06 -17.94
C GLN A 108 -10.48 15.93 -17.45
N GLY A 109 -9.28 15.74 -17.99
CA GLY A 109 -8.08 16.49 -17.60
C GLY A 109 -7.57 16.14 -16.18
N MET A 110 -7.91 14.96 -15.67
CA MET A 110 -7.44 14.50 -14.36
C MET A 110 -6.03 13.89 -14.45
N GLY A 111 -5.28 14.00 -13.35
CA GLY A 111 -4.03 13.24 -13.19
C GLY A 111 -4.35 11.79 -12.83
N VAL A 112 -3.64 10.83 -13.44
CA VAL A 112 -3.86 9.40 -13.22
C VAL A 112 -2.53 8.68 -13.09
N CYS A 113 -2.38 7.91 -12.02
CA CYS A 113 -1.29 6.95 -11.88
C CYS A 113 -1.86 5.54 -11.64
N TYR A 114 -1.14 4.54 -12.10
CA TYR A 114 -1.41 3.13 -11.83
C TYR A 114 -0.56 2.64 -10.67
N ALA A 115 -1.18 2.05 -9.66
CA ALA A 115 -0.46 1.29 -8.64
C ALA A 115 -0.33 -0.16 -9.12
N GLU A 116 0.89 -0.53 -9.44
CA GLU A 116 1.28 -1.86 -9.89
C GLU A 116 1.91 -2.65 -8.74
N ARG A 117 2.41 -3.83 -9.02
CA ARG A 117 2.99 -4.69 -7.97
C ARG A 117 4.25 -4.10 -7.36
N THR A 118 5.12 -3.49 -8.16
CA THR A 118 6.49 -3.09 -7.78
C THR A 118 6.74 -1.59 -7.88
N HIS A 119 5.89 -0.85 -8.55
CA HIS A 119 6.06 0.58 -8.81
C HIS A 119 4.72 1.27 -9.08
N MET A 120 4.78 2.57 -9.23
CA MET A 120 3.67 3.41 -9.69
C MET A 120 4.02 3.99 -11.05
N SER A 121 3.14 3.79 -12.04
CA SER A 121 3.30 4.35 -13.39
C SER A 121 2.45 5.59 -13.55
N VAL A 122 3.03 6.64 -14.11
CA VAL A 122 2.33 7.89 -14.42
C VAL A 122 1.69 7.78 -15.80
N ILE A 123 0.36 7.89 -15.86
CA ILE A 123 -0.40 7.86 -17.11
C ILE A 123 -0.76 9.28 -17.57
N SER A 124 -1.19 10.12 -16.64
CA SER A 124 -1.48 11.53 -16.87
C SER A 124 -1.07 12.34 -15.66
N MET A 125 -0.34 13.44 -15.88
CA MET A 125 0.13 14.29 -14.80
C MET A 125 -0.38 15.72 -14.96
N THR A 126 -0.98 16.25 -13.90
CA THR A 126 -1.30 17.68 -13.79
C THR A 126 -0.40 18.34 -12.75
N PRO A 127 -0.14 19.66 -12.80
CA PRO A 127 0.67 20.34 -11.80
C PRO A 127 0.15 20.15 -10.35
N ALA A 128 -1.16 20.20 -10.17
CA ALA A 128 -1.79 20.00 -8.86
C ALA A 128 -1.61 18.56 -8.36
N PHE A 129 -1.76 17.58 -9.25
CA PHE A 129 -1.56 16.16 -8.90
C PHE A 129 -0.09 15.87 -8.57
N HIS A 130 0.84 16.42 -9.35
CA HIS A 130 2.27 16.31 -9.05
C HIS A 130 2.60 16.84 -7.66
N ALA A 131 2.11 18.05 -7.32
CA ALA A 131 2.34 18.64 -6.00
C ALA A 131 1.77 17.78 -4.84
N ALA A 132 0.64 17.09 -5.06
CA ALA A 132 0.04 16.20 -4.08
C ALA A 132 0.79 14.86 -3.96
N LEU A 133 1.35 14.33 -5.05
CA LEU A 133 2.06 13.05 -5.06
C LEU A 133 3.47 13.12 -4.50
N VAL A 134 4.22 14.20 -4.76
CA VAL A 134 5.62 14.36 -4.33
C VAL A 134 5.84 14.05 -2.84
N PRO A 135 5.01 14.53 -1.89
CA PRO A 135 5.21 14.19 -0.48
C PRO A 135 5.04 12.71 -0.15
N ILE A 136 4.21 11.99 -0.93
CA ILE A 136 3.91 10.57 -0.72
C ILE A 136 5.02 9.70 -1.31
N MET A 137 5.60 10.15 -2.42
CA MET A 137 6.55 9.39 -3.24
C MET A 137 8.02 9.78 -3.01
N ARG A 138 8.32 10.56 -1.95
CA ARG A 138 9.66 11.14 -1.69
C ARG A 138 10.83 10.16 -1.84
N ASP A 139 10.61 8.91 -1.46
CA ASP A 139 11.66 7.89 -1.44
C ASP A 139 11.44 6.80 -2.52
N HIS A 140 10.51 7.01 -3.46
CA HIS A 140 10.10 6.00 -4.44
C HIS A 140 10.05 6.59 -5.85
N SER A 141 10.64 5.86 -6.80
CA SER A 141 10.62 6.24 -8.22
C SER A 141 9.22 6.08 -8.81
N MET A 142 8.77 7.13 -9.52
CA MET A 142 7.58 7.09 -10.39
C MET A 142 7.97 7.02 -11.88
N ASP A 143 9.24 6.81 -12.19
CA ASP A 143 9.80 6.97 -13.53
C ASP A 143 9.69 5.70 -14.38
N GLN A 144 8.99 4.67 -13.89
CA GLN A 144 8.80 3.44 -14.65
C GLN A 144 7.50 3.55 -15.46
N PRO A 145 7.57 3.37 -16.80
CA PRO A 145 6.39 3.36 -17.65
C PRO A 145 5.54 2.11 -17.37
N HIS A 146 4.23 2.24 -17.56
CA HIS A 146 3.34 1.09 -17.59
C HIS A 146 3.64 0.19 -18.80
N GLU A 147 3.85 -1.08 -18.55
CA GLU A 147 3.95 -2.07 -19.62
C GLU A 147 2.55 -2.60 -19.96
N PRO A 148 2.13 -2.53 -21.24
CA PRO A 148 0.82 -3.03 -21.66
C PRO A 148 0.56 -4.46 -21.19
N GLY A 149 -0.57 -4.66 -20.50
CA GLY A 149 -0.94 -5.97 -19.95
C GLY A 149 -0.40 -6.27 -18.54
N SER A 150 0.43 -5.39 -17.96
CA SER A 150 0.83 -5.52 -16.55
C SER A 150 -0.37 -5.36 -15.63
N PRO A 151 -0.46 -6.14 -14.54
CA PRO A 151 -1.55 -6.04 -13.58
C PRO A 151 -1.54 -4.68 -12.86
N VAL A 152 -2.68 -3.99 -12.89
CA VAL A 152 -2.92 -2.74 -12.16
C VAL A 152 -3.93 -3.02 -11.05
N TYR A 153 -3.58 -2.64 -9.82
CA TYR A 153 -4.39 -2.95 -8.63
C TYR A 153 -5.18 -1.76 -8.11
N GLN A 154 -4.72 -0.54 -8.39
CA GLN A 154 -5.40 0.69 -7.96
C GLN A 154 -5.10 1.82 -8.92
N LEU A 155 -6.09 2.69 -9.13
CA LEU A 155 -5.93 4.00 -9.76
C LEU A 155 -5.75 5.05 -8.66
N VAL A 156 -4.70 5.86 -8.78
CA VAL A 156 -4.51 7.06 -7.97
C VAL A 156 -4.85 8.25 -8.85
N VAL A 157 -5.88 8.99 -8.47
CA VAL A 157 -6.46 10.05 -9.30
C VAL A 157 -6.32 11.40 -8.60
N GLY A 158 -5.76 12.37 -9.31
CA GLY A 158 -5.70 13.77 -8.88
C GLY A 158 -6.65 14.63 -9.69
N PHE A 159 -7.55 15.32 -8.99
CA PHE A 159 -8.55 16.19 -9.60
C PHE A 159 -8.71 17.50 -8.81
N GLN A 160 -9.25 18.51 -9.45
CA GLN A 160 -9.69 19.74 -8.79
C GLN A 160 -11.19 19.65 -8.49
N GLU A 161 -11.63 20.32 -7.44
CA GLU A 161 -13.05 20.30 -7.00
C GLU A 161 -14.01 20.70 -8.13
N SER A 162 -13.59 21.61 -9.00
CA SER A 162 -14.35 22.02 -10.20
C SER A 162 -14.56 20.92 -11.24
N GLN A 163 -13.86 19.79 -11.15
CA GLN A 163 -13.97 18.64 -12.07
C GLN A 163 -14.95 17.57 -11.53
N LEU A 164 -15.55 17.81 -10.36
CA LEU A 164 -16.54 16.90 -9.75
C LEU A 164 -17.99 17.28 -10.06
N ALA A 165 -18.24 18.28 -10.88
CA ALA A 165 -19.57 18.80 -11.22
C ALA A 165 -20.23 18.04 -12.38
#